data_196f4f4725c76bdd9367d00e1d08ce9d
#
_entry.id   196f4f4725c76bdd9367d00e1d08ce9d
#
_cell.length_a   1.000
_cell.length_b   1.000
_cell.length_c   1.000
_cell.angle_alpha   90.00
_cell.angle_beta   90.00
_cell.angle_gamma   90.00
#
_symmetry.space_group_name_H-M   'P 1'
#
loop_
_entity.id
_entity.type
_entity.pdbx_description
1 polymer ?
#
loop_
_entity_poly.entity_id
_entity_poly.type
_entity_poly.pdbx_seq_one_letter_code
_entity_poly.pdbx_strand_id
1 'polypeptide(L)'
;MKKLFILTISVLFITSCANSDYDDDDSYSSPSSGNNSDTSNISDNATTFVVTVSYRKYYLDGVSTKSIKLKKGNTYYFDLSHSSTNTHPFFISTSSSGGNYNDEYTSGVLNSRETTGTLTFVIPSNLSLNLYYNCGAHSGMGGSITIE
;
A
#
# COMPACT_ATOMS: atom_id res chain seq x y z
N MET A 1 -39.06 13.54 31.02
CA MET A 1 -39.80 13.30 29.78
C MET A 1 -38.78 13.15 28.65
N LYS A 2 -38.51 11.87 28.27
CA LYS A 2 -37.52 11.55 27.21
C LYS A 2 -38.27 11.42 25.90
N LYS A 3 -37.99 12.29 24.93
CA LYS A 3 -38.54 12.16 23.57
C LYS A 3 -37.67 11.20 22.76
N LEU A 4 -38.27 10.09 22.41
CA LEU A 4 -37.69 9.07 21.51
C LEU A 4 -37.98 9.50 20.06
N PHE A 5 -36.92 9.79 19.29
CA PHE A 5 -37.01 10.00 17.85
C PHE A 5 -36.75 8.68 17.14
N ILE A 6 -37.77 8.14 16.54
CA ILE A 6 -37.70 6.96 15.66
C ILE A 6 -37.50 7.49 14.25
N LEU A 7 -36.34 7.22 13.65
CA LEU A 7 -36.04 7.51 12.26
C LEU A 7 -36.35 6.25 11.43
N THR A 8 -37.45 6.28 10.67
CA THR A 8 -37.78 5.21 9.72
C THR A 8 -37.04 5.39 8.42
N ILE A 9 -36.16 4.44 8.09
CA ILE A 9 -35.48 4.38 6.81
C ILE A 9 -36.34 3.58 5.84
N SER A 10 -36.87 4.26 4.81
CA SER A 10 -37.61 3.66 3.71
C SER A 10 -36.64 3.12 2.67
N VAL A 11 -36.62 1.81 2.48
CA VAL A 11 -35.82 1.13 1.44
C VAL A 11 -36.68 1.02 0.18
N LEU A 12 -36.26 1.69 -0.88
CA LEU A 12 -36.90 1.61 -2.19
C LEU A 12 -36.18 0.55 -3.05
N PHE A 13 -36.86 -0.57 -3.29
CA PHE A 13 -36.42 -1.57 -4.27
C PHE A 13 -36.90 -1.18 -5.66
N ILE A 14 -35.98 -1.03 -6.60
CA ILE A 14 -36.28 -0.94 -8.03
C ILE A 14 -35.76 -2.21 -8.69
N THR A 15 -36.71 -3.08 -9.04
CA THR A 15 -36.50 -4.22 -9.95
C THR A 15 -36.68 -3.73 -11.38
N SER A 16 -35.69 -3.96 -12.25
CA SER A 16 -35.89 -3.87 -13.68
C SER A 16 -35.31 -5.11 -14.35
N CYS A 17 -36.23 -5.94 -14.84
CA CYS A 17 -35.95 -7.00 -15.81
C CYS A 17 -36.06 -6.40 -17.20
N ALA A 18 -35.18 -6.74 -18.10
CA ALA A 18 -35.47 -6.83 -19.53
C ALA A 18 -34.52 -7.81 -20.21
N ASN A 19 -35.12 -8.87 -20.72
CA ASN A 19 -34.57 -9.83 -21.68
C ASN A 19 -34.38 -9.18 -23.06
N SER A 20 -33.39 -9.64 -23.81
CA SER A 20 -33.60 -10.01 -25.20
C SER A 20 -32.46 -10.89 -25.70
N ASP A 21 -32.82 -12.08 -26.04
CA ASP A 21 -32.11 -13.04 -26.87
C ASP A 21 -31.89 -12.46 -28.25
N TYR A 22 -30.75 -12.71 -28.85
CA TYR A 22 -30.59 -12.91 -30.30
C TYR A 22 -29.39 -13.81 -30.53
N ASP A 23 -29.68 -15.02 -31.03
CA ASP A 23 -28.77 -15.89 -31.76
C ASP A 23 -28.44 -15.24 -33.11
N ASP A 24 -27.20 -15.38 -33.59
CA ASP A 24 -26.89 -16.03 -34.86
C ASP A 24 -25.37 -16.06 -35.10
N ASP A 25 -24.94 -17.23 -35.36
CA ASP A 25 -23.91 -17.86 -36.15
C ASP A 25 -23.29 -16.96 -37.23
N ASP A 26 -21.94 -16.87 -37.28
CA ASP A 26 -21.19 -17.23 -38.47
C ASP A 26 -19.67 -17.16 -38.28
N SER A 27 -19.08 -18.27 -38.60
CA SER A 27 -17.71 -18.55 -38.90
C SER A 27 -17.09 -17.57 -39.89
N TYR A 28 -15.93 -16.94 -39.59
CA TYR A 28 -14.91 -16.69 -40.63
C TYR A 28 -13.50 -16.46 -40.05
N SER A 29 -12.58 -17.04 -40.76
CA SER A 29 -11.14 -17.19 -40.62
C SER A 29 -10.34 -15.93 -40.29
N SER A 30 -9.23 -16.14 -39.55
CA SER A 30 -8.06 -15.26 -39.47
C SER A 30 -7.51 -14.88 -40.84
N PRO A 31 -6.93 -13.67 -40.93
CA PRO A 31 -5.49 -13.64 -41.20
C PRO A 31 -4.68 -12.78 -40.25
N SER A 32 -3.49 -13.24 -40.12
CA SER A 32 -2.25 -12.78 -39.53
C SER A 32 -1.91 -11.30 -39.79
N SER A 33 -1.20 -10.78 -38.80
CA SER A 33 -0.16 -9.76 -38.89
C SER A 33 -0.58 -8.30 -38.91
N GLY A 34 -0.16 -7.64 -37.87
CA GLY A 34 -0.15 -6.18 -37.73
C GLY A 34 0.34 -5.80 -36.34
N ASN A 35 1.66 -5.81 -36.15
CA ASN A 35 2.30 -5.17 -35.02
C ASN A 35 1.81 -3.73 -34.91
N ASN A 36 1.26 -3.37 -33.75
CA ASN A 36 1.55 -2.09 -33.13
C ASN A 36 1.47 -2.30 -31.62
N SER A 37 2.63 -2.62 -31.09
CA SER A 37 2.96 -2.56 -29.68
C SER A 37 3.15 -1.09 -29.33
N ASP A 38 2.10 -0.44 -28.89
CA ASP A 38 2.19 0.72 -27.99
C ASP A 38 1.43 0.38 -26.71
N THR A 39 1.79 -0.74 -26.14
CA THR A 39 1.67 -0.89 -24.69
C THR A 39 2.89 -0.19 -24.16
N SER A 40 2.74 1.10 -23.83
CA SER A 40 3.68 1.83 -23.02
C SER A 40 4.05 0.92 -21.85
N ASN A 41 5.30 0.49 -21.84
CA ASN A 41 5.94 -0.14 -20.70
C ASN A 41 5.85 0.83 -19.52
N ILE A 42 4.73 0.79 -18.79
CA ILE A 42 4.75 1.10 -17.37
C ILE A 42 5.57 -0.05 -16.81
N SER A 43 6.87 0.12 -16.79
CA SER A 43 7.76 -0.69 -16.00
C SER A 43 7.29 -0.47 -14.55
N ASP A 44 6.44 -1.36 -14.07
CA ASP A 44 6.08 -1.43 -12.65
C ASP A 44 7.34 -1.78 -11.86
N ASN A 45 8.18 -0.76 -11.62
CA ASN A 45 9.24 -0.81 -10.64
C ASN A 45 8.67 -0.70 -9.22
N ALA A 46 7.48 -1.25 -9.05
CA ALA A 46 6.81 -1.32 -7.76
C ALA A 46 7.33 -2.55 -7.00
N THR A 47 8.13 -2.31 -5.99
CA THR A 47 8.63 -3.37 -5.10
C THR A 47 7.79 -3.41 -3.84
N THR A 48 7.28 -4.58 -3.47
CA THR A 48 6.57 -4.81 -2.21
C THR A 48 7.49 -5.50 -1.21
N PHE A 49 7.58 -4.96 -0.01
CA PHE A 49 8.20 -5.58 1.15
C PHE A 49 7.14 -6.18 2.06
N VAL A 50 7.22 -7.47 2.35
CA VAL A 50 6.37 -8.13 3.35
C VAL A 50 6.90 -7.79 4.73
N VAL A 51 6.05 -7.16 5.56
CA VAL A 51 6.40 -6.72 6.91
C VAL A 51 5.85 -7.70 7.94
N THR A 52 6.71 -8.21 8.79
CA THR A 52 6.32 -8.99 9.97
C THR A 52 7.03 -8.48 11.22
N VAL A 53 6.54 -8.88 12.38
CA VAL A 53 7.15 -8.52 13.68
C VAL A 53 7.48 -9.79 14.46
N SER A 54 8.70 -9.85 14.98
CA SER A 54 9.13 -10.87 15.92
C SER A 54 10.17 -10.27 16.88
N TYR A 55 10.16 -10.68 18.17
CA TYR A 55 11.08 -10.18 19.19
C TYR A 55 11.21 -8.64 19.24
N ARG A 56 10.08 -7.94 19.02
CA ARG A 56 10.02 -6.46 18.98
C ARG A 56 10.95 -5.86 17.91
N LYS A 57 11.06 -6.52 16.76
CA LYS A 57 11.77 -6.05 15.56
C LYS A 57 10.88 -6.23 14.34
N TYR A 58 10.95 -5.28 13.44
CA TYR A 58 10.41 -5.48 12.10
C TYR A 58 11.33 -6.37 11.27
N TYR A 59 10.70 -7.24 10.52
CA TYR A 59 11.33 -8.05 9.48
C TYR A 59 10.76 -7.62 8.14
N LEU A 60 11.61 -7.26 7.19
CA LEU A 60 11.23 -7.05 5.80
C LEU A 60 11.69 -8.27 5.00
N ASP A 61 10.75 -8.95 4.35
CA ASP A 61 11.00 -10.19 3.60
C ASP A 61 11.75 -11.24 4.44
N GLY A 62 11.40 -11.37 5.70
CA GLY A 62 12.01 -12.32 6.63
C GLY A 62 13.36 -11.89 7.21
N VAL A 63 13.90 -10.71 6.87
CA VAL A 63 15.18 -10.21 7.39
C VAL A 63 14.96 -9.17 8.49
N SER A 64 15.47 -9.43 9.69
CA SER A 64 15.33 -8.54 10.85
C SER A 64 16.03 -7.20 10.63
N THR A 65 15.33 -6.11 10.91
CA THR A 65 15.82 -4.71 10.78
C THR A 65 16.59 -4.44 9.48
N LYS A 66 16.08 -5.03 8.37
CA LYS A 66 16.71 -5.01 7.05
C LYS A 66 16.99 -3.58 6.60
N SER A 67 18.25 -3.25 6.30
CA SER A 67 18.59 -2.02 5.60
C SER A 67 18.18 -2.14 4.14
N ILE A 68 17.45 -1.17 3.61
CA ILE A 68 16.97 -1.16 2.23
C ILE A 68 17.47 0.03 1.45
N LYS A 69 17.52 -0.12 0.13
CA LYS A 69 17.87 0.94 -0.83
C LYS A 69 16.69 1.19 -1.75
N LEU A 70 16.27 2.44 -1.82
CA LEU A 70 15.12 2.86 -2.62
C LEU A 70 15.55 3.89 -3.65
N LYS A 71 15.06 3.76 -4.88
CA LYS A 71 15.38 4.67 -6.00
C LYS A 71 14.39 5.82 -6.06
N LYS A 72 14.90 7.01 -6.32
CA LYS A 72 14.10 8.22 -6.57
C LYS A 72 13.14 7.99 -7.73
N GLY A 73 11.94 8.54 -7.61
CA GLY A 73 10.88 8.44 -8.61
C GLY A 73 10.13 7.11 -8.64
N ASN A 74 10.57 6.10 -7.88
CA ASN A 74 9.89 4.80 -7.81
C ASN A 74 8.89 4.75 -6.66
N THR A 75 7.96 3.79 -6.75
CA THR A 75 6.97 3.51 -5.72
C THR A 75 7.29 2.19 -5.02
N TYR A 76 7.18 2.18 -3.71
CA TYR A 76 7.41 1.02 -2.86
C TYR A 76 6.21 0.79 -1.95
N TYR A 77 5.92 -0.48 -1.70
CA TYR A 77 4.82 -0.92 -0.86
C TYR A 77 5.36 -1.70 0.34
N PHE A 78 4.80 -1.43 1.52
CA PHE A 78 5.07 -2.19 2.73
C PHE A 78 3.77 -2.88 3.13
N ASP A 79 3.71 -4.18 2.93
CA ASP A 79 2.54 -5.00 3.25
C ASP A 79 2.52 -5.34 4.74
N LEU A 80 1.56 -4.76 5.45
CA LEU A 80 1.32 -4.91 6.88
C LEU A 80 0.19 -5.90 7.18
N SER A 81 -0.21 -6.73 6.23
CA SER A 81 -1.35 -7.64 6.39
C SER A 81 -1.13 -8.78 7.39
N HIS A 82 0.12 -9.07 7.73
CA HIS A 82 0.44 -10.11 8.70
C HIS A 82 0.02 -9.71 10.12
N SER A 83 -0.67 -10.61 10.84
CA SER A 83 -1.24 -10.33 12.18
C SER A 83 -0.25 -9.88 13.24
N SER A 84 1.05 -10.17 13.07
CA SER A 84 2.09 -9.72 14.00
C SER A 84 2.30 -8.20 14.03
N THR A 85 1.80 -7.47 13.03
CA THR A 85 1.90 -6.01 12.94
C THR A 85 0.80 -5.27 13.71
N ASN A 86 -0.27 -5.95 14.12
CA ASN A 86 -1.51 -5.36 14.67
C ASN A 86 -1.34 -4.36 15.82
N THR A 87 -0.25 -4.40 16.57
CA THR A 87 0.04 -3.47 17.69
C THR A 87 1.28 -2.62 17.42
N HIS A 88 1.75 -2.61 16.18
CA HIS A 88 3.00 -1.99 15.78
C HIS A 88 2.77 -1.02 14.61
N PRO A 89 2.31 0.23 14.88
CA PRO A 89 2.11 1.21 13.82
C PRO A 89 3.39 1.50 13.05
N PHE A 90 3.36 1.24 11.73
CA PHE A 90 4.52 1.39 10.86
C PHE A 90 4.54 2.78 10.21
N PHE A 91 5.69 3.44 10.19
CA PHE A 91 5.83 4.76 9.57
C PHE A 91 7.25 4.99 9.05
N ILE A 92 7.41 5.98 8.17
CA ILE A 92 8.70 6.45 7.66
C ILE A 92 9.16 7.63 8.50
N SER A 93 10.45 7.71 8.82
CA SER A 93 11.02 8.66 9.77
C SER A 93 12.36 9.21 9.30
N THR A 94 12.70 10.41 9.75
CA THR A 94 14.04 11.00 9.61
C THR A 94 15.01 10.59 10.74
N SER A 95 14.51 9.92 11.77
CA SER A 95 15.28 9.41 12.92
C SER A 95 15.18 7.90 13.04
N SER A 96 16.22 7.25 13.55
CA SER A 96 16.25 5.80 13.80
C SER A 96 15.51 5.39 15.09
N SER A 97 15.04 6.31 15.91
CA SER A 97 14.57 6.03 17.26
C SER A 97 13.24 5.29 17.32
N GLY A 98 12.20 5.79 16.64
CA GLY A 98 10.84 5.30 16.82
C GLY A 98 10.26 5.54 18.21
N GLY A 99 9.16 4.86 18.55
CA GLY A 99 8.47 5.00 19.83
C GLY A 99 7.61 6.25 19.98
N ASN A 100 7.59 7.10 18.97
CA ASN A 100 6.75 8.29 18.80
C ASN A 100 6.79 8.72 17.34
N TYR A 101 6.09 9.81 16.98
CA TYR A 101 5.98 10.30 15.60
C TYR A 101 6.64 11.67 15.38
N ASN A 102 7.50 12.15 16.31
CA ASN A 102 8.07 13.51 16.24
C ASN A 102 8.90 13.73 14.97
N ASP A 103 9.56 12.67 14.48
CA ASP A 103 10.43 12.72 13.32
C ASP A 103 9.81 12.05 12.08
N GLU A 104 8.47 11.99 12.01
CA GLU A 104 7.79 11.36 10.90
C GLU A 104 8.05 12.09 9.58
N TYR A 105 8.33 11.32 8.54
CA TYR A 105 8.46 11.77 7.16
C TYR A 105 7.19 11.40 6.39
N THR A 106 6.50 12.41 5.84
CA THR A 106 5.18 12.21 5.21
C THR A 106 5.14 12.48 3.70
N SER A 107 6.18 13.11 3.14
CA SER A 107 6.18 13.45 1.71
C SER A 107 6.24 12.18 0.84
N GLY A 108 5.20 11.99 0.01
CA GLY A 108 5.04 10.79 -0.81
C GLY A 108 4.62 9.53 -0.05
N VAL A 109 4.31 9.63 1.25
CA VAL A 109 3.87 8.49 2.06
C VAL A 109 2.35 8.51 2.21
N LEU A 110 1.71 7.37 1.93
CA LEU A 110 0.28 7.12 2.12
C LEU A 110 0.10 5.99 3.14
N ASN A 111 -0.97 6.06 3.92
CA ASN A 111 -1.32 5.09 4.96
C ASN A 111 -0.18 4.92 6.00
N SER A 112 0.42 6.04 6.41
CA SER A 112 1.38 6.06 7.52
C SER A 112 0.68 5.75 8.84
N ARG A 113 1.41 5.16 9.78
CA ARG A 113 0.96 4.78 11.13
C ARG A 113 -0.04 3.63 11.17
N GLU A 114 -0.30 2.97 10.04
CA GLU A 114 -1.18 1.81 10.02
C GLU A 114 -0.51 0.58 10.64
N THR A 115 -1.34 -0.34 11.15
CA THR A 115 -0.92 -1.62 11.71
C THR A 115 -1.33 -2.79 10.83
N THR A 116 -2.09 -2.53 9.77
CA THR A 116 -2.58 -3.50 8.78
C THR A 116 -2.72 -2.83 7.42
N GLY A 117 -2.94 -3.62 6.36
CA GLY A 117 -3.05 -3.09 5.00
C GLY A 117 -1.69 -2.78 4.39
N THR A 118 -1.57 -1.71 3.61
CA THR A 118 -0.35 -1.38 2.87
C THR A 118 0.02 0.09 3.04
N LEU A 119 1.24 0.36 3.54
CA LEU A 119 1.84 1.67 3.42
C LEU A 119 2.46 1.81 2.03
N THR A 120 2.16 2.91 1.35
CA THR A 120 2.74 3.24 0.04
C THR A 120 3.73 4.39 0.18
N PHE A 121 4.91 4.25 -0.39
CA PHE A 121 5.94 5.30 -0.42
C PHE A 121 6.36 5.60 -1.85
N VAL A 122 5.92 6.73 -2.39
CA VAL A 122 6.37 7.30 -3.66
C VAL A 122 7.59 8.16 -3.38
N ILE A 123 8.77 7.76 -3.83
CA ILE A 123 10.02 8.45 -3.52
C ILE A 123 10.11 9.76 -4.33
N PRO A 124 10.12 10.94 -3.69
CA PRO A 124 10.28 12.20 -4.40
C PRO A 124 11.62 12.25 -5.18
N SER A 125 11.60 12.78 -6.41
CA SER A 125 12.79 12.85 -7.26
C SER A 125 13.90 13.73 -6.68
N ASN A 126 13.56 14.68 -5.82
CA ASN A 126 14.47 15.60 -5.14
C ASN A 126 14.87 15.16 -3.72
N LEU A 127 14.42 13.98 -3.27
CA LEU A 127 14.74 13.48 -1.93
C LEU A 127 16.24 13.13 -1.83
N SER A 128 16.93 13.70 -0.83
CA SER A 128 18.36 13.48 -0.56
C SER A 128 18.67 13.19 0.91
N LEU A 129 17.67 12.71 1.64
CA LEU A 129 17.79 12.34 3.05
C LEU A 129 17.92 10.81 3.20
N ASN A 130 18.70 10.37 4.17
CA ASN A 130 18.57 9.01 4.69
C ASN A 130 17.37 8.97 5.60
N LEU A 131 16.55 7.93 5.41
CA LEU A 131 15.33 7.71 6.18
C LEU A 131 15.40 6.38 6.94
N TYR A 132 14.37 6.16 7.73
CA TYR A 132 14.20 4.94 8.52
C TYR A 132 12.74 4.52 8.45
N TYR A 133 12.46 3.24 8.55
CA TYR A 133 11.13 2.76 8.90
C TYR A 133 11.11 2.41 10.39
N ASN A 134 10.04 2.77 11.08
CA ASN A 134 9.97 2.65 12.53
C ASN A 134 8.58 2.24 13.02
N CYS A 135 8.50 1.85 14.30
CA CYS A 135 7.26 1.65 15.02
C CYS A 135 6.93 2.88 15.86
N GLY A 136 5.68 3.36 15.79
CA GLY A 136 5.22 4.49 16.59
C GLY A 136 5.04 4.17 18.08
N ALA A 137 4.80 2.90 18.41
CA ALA A 137 4.57 2.46 19.79
C ALA A 137 5.86 2.03 20.54
N HIS A 138 6.91 1.63 19.79
CA HIS A 138 8.12 1.05 20.39
C HIS A 138 9.37 1.57 19.69
N SER A 139 10.37 1.96 20.47
CA SER A 139 11.66 2.39 19.96
C SER A 139 12.53 1.22 19.47
N GLY A 140 13.40 1.50 18.49
CA GLY A 140 14.45 0.58 18.04
C GLY A 140 13.95 -0.69 17.33
N MET A 141 12.75 -0.67 16.74
CA MET A 141 12.20 -1.82 15.99
C MET A 141 12.59 -1.84 14.52
N GLY A 142 12.87 -0.69 13.93
CA GLY A 142 12.99 -0.50 12.50
C GLY A 142 14.40 -0.68 11.93
N GLY A 143 14.58 -0.21 10.69
CA GLY A 143 15.85 -0.24 9.95
C GLY A 143 16.03 0.98 9.06
N SER A 144 17.20 1.09 8.42
CA SER A 144 17.58 2.22 7.58
C SER A 144 17.06 2.11 6.16
N ILE A 145 16.78 3.27 5.56
CA ILE A 145 16.41 3.45 4.16
C ILE A 145 17.43 4.39 3.53
N THR A 146 18.21 3.91 2.57
CA THR A 146 19.10 4.72 1.75
C THR A 146 18.40 5.08 0.45
N ILE A 147 18.43 6.36 0.07
CA ILE A 147 17.83 6.86 -1.18
C ILE A 147 18.94 6.99 -2.25
N GLU A 148 18.68 6.38 -3.43
CA GLU A 148 19.62 6.34 -4.57
C GLU A 148 19.06 7.08 -5.80
#